data_759e24c241f331a7f878c831c4152b2a
#
_entry.id   759e24c241f331a7f878c831c4152b2a
#
_cell.length_a   1.000
_cell.length_b   1.000
_cell.length_c   1.000
_cell.angle_alpha   90.00
_cell.angle_beta   90.00
_cell.angle_gamma   90.00
#
_symmetry.space_group_name_H-M   'P 1'
#
loop_
_entity.id
_entity.type
_entity.pdbx_description
1 polymer ?
#
loop_
_entity_poly.entity_id
_entity_poly.type
_entity_poly.pdbx_seq_one_letter_code
_entity_poly.pdbx_strand_id
1 'polypeptide(L)'
;MVGVNGERGRRWRVVVLALAAVYFLLPLFAAAEFSLRAPGGGHGLANWVAIARDPVLIGALLTSLQIAVITAVLVLVLVVPTAVWVRLRLPGLAGVMESVTILPIVIPPVVMAAGIAFVQANLGGPVFRALFASSTTALTPFYVVLALPFAYRAVDNGLAAIPLRTLVEAARNLGASTATALLRVVLPAIRSAVLGAAFLTLALVLGEIVIARILLYTDTFPVAIVEVGRSTAGVAVALSLASLLITWALLLAVSFAGNRRSRSGGSG
;
A
#
# COMPACT_ATOMS: atom_id res chain seq x y z
N MET A 1 6.35 13.60 -48.44
CA MET A 1 5.14 14.05 -47.71
C MET A 1 4.97 13.32 -46.34
N VAL A 2 5.94 13.37 -45.43
CA VAL A 2 5.92 12.61 -44.15
C VAL A 2 5.93 13.53 -42.89
N GLY A 3 5.98 14.87 -43.09
CA GLY A 3 6.19 15.82 -41.98
C GLY A 3 4.93 16.30 -41.24
N VAL A 4 3.72 16.22 -41.80
CA VAL A 4 2.53 16.92 -41.27
C VAL A 4 1.79 16.11 -40.19
N ASN A 5 1.93 14.79 -40.15
CA ASN A 5 1.26 13.93 -39.19
C ASN A 5 1.95 13.88 -37.81
N GLY A 6 3.23 14.18 -37.73
CA GLY A 6 4.00 14.16 -36.48
C GLY A 6 3.65 15.32 -35.54
N GLU A 7 3.45 16.51 -36.07
CA GLU A 7 3.13 17.71 -35.27
C GLU A 7 1.69 17.72 -34.74
N ARG A 8 0.71 17.27 -35.53
CA ARG A 8 -0.68 17.12 -35.09
C ARG A 8 -0.80 16.09 -33.96
N GLY A 9 -0.12 14.95 -34.08
CA GLY A 9 -0.09 13.93 -33.04
C GLY A 9 0.58 14.40 -31.74
N ARG A 10 1.63 15.24 -31.85
CA ARG A 10 2.31 15.83 -30.69
C ARG A 10 1.44 16.87 -30.01
N ARG A 11 0.78 17.75 -30.72
CA ARG A 11 -0.15 18.75 -30.17
C ARG A 11 -1.33 18.08 -29.47
N TRP A 12 -1.93 17.06 -30.05
CA TRP A 12 -3.02 16.31 -29.44
C TRP A 12 -2.58 15.64 -28.13
N ARG A 13 -1.42 15.01 -28.10
CA ARG A 13 -0.85 14.42 -26.86
C ARG A 13 -0.64 15.48 -25.77
N VAL A 14 -0.13 16.63 -26.11
CA VAL A 14 0.05 17.75 -25.15
C VAL A 14 -1.28 18.22 -24.62
N VAL A 15 -2.31 18.39 -25.47
CA VAL A 15 -3.65 18.78 -25.02
C VAL A 15 -4.26 17.75 -24.09
N VAL A 16 -4.19 16.47 -24.45
CA VAL A 16 -4.70 15.38 -23.59
C VAL A 16 -3.96 15.34 -22.25
N LEU A 17 -2.64 15.46 -22.26
CA LEU A 17 -1.84 15.50 -21.02
C LEU A 17 -2.16 16.73 -20.18
N ALA A 18 -2.35 17.90 -20.80
CA ALA A 18 -2.73 19.11 -20.08
C ALA A 18 -4.12 19.00 -19.45
N LEU A 19 -5.10 18.47 -20.20
CA LEU A 19 -6.44 18.22 -19.67
C LEU A 19 -6.42 17.21 -18.51
N ALA A 20 -5.67 16.13 -18.66
CA ALA A 20 -5.48 15.15 -17.59
C ALA A 20 -4.80 15.77 -16.36
N ALA A 21 -3.75 16.58 -16.57
CA ALA A 21 -3.08 17.28 -15.48
C ALA A 21 -4.02 18.24 -14.74
N VAL A 22 -4.81 19.04 -15.45
CA VAL A 22 -5.82 19.92 -14.85
C VAL A 22 -6.86 19.10 -14.08
N TYR A 23 -7.37 18.03 -14.66
CA TYR A 23 -8.37 17.16 -14.02
C TYR A 23 -7.88 16.58 -12.69
N PHE A 24 -6.61 16.14 -12.62
CA PHE A 24 -6.03 15.56 -11.41
C PHE A 24 -5.51 16.60 -10.42
N LEU A 25 -4.92 17.70 -10.91
CA LEU A 25 -4.28 18.69 -10.03
C LEU A 25 -5.28 19.70 -9.46
N LEU A 26 -6.37 20.01 -10.19
CA LEU A 26 -7.38 20.97 -9.73
C LEU A 26 -8.02 20.59 -8.38
N PRO A 27 -8.48 19.33 -8.15
CA PRO A 27 -9.00 18.92 -6.85
C PRO A 27 -7.94 18.99 -5.74
N LEU A 28 -6.69 18.64 -6.05
CA LEU A 28 -5.59 18.73 -5.07
C LEU A 28 -5.27 20.18 -4.69
N PHE A 29 -5.26 21.06 -5.68
CA PHE A 29 -5.10 22.49 -5.45
C PHE A 29 -6.25 23.05 -4.61
N ALA A 30 -7.51 22.71 -4.94
CA ALA A 30 -8.68 23.12 -4.19
C ALA A 30 -8.64 22.58 -2.75
N ALA A 31 -8.22 21.34 -2.54
CA ALA A 31 -8.03 20.77 -1.21
C ALA A 31 -6.92 21.51 -0.43
N ALA A 32 -5.79 21.83 -1.09
CA ALA A 32 -4.70 22.58 -0.47
C ALA A 32 -5.17 23.98 -0.05
N GLU A 33 -5.85 24.69 -0.92
CA GLU A 33 -6.43 26.01 -0.63
C GLU A 33 -7.42 25.92 0.54
N PHE A 34 -8.35 24.96 0.49
CA PHE A 34 -9.35 24.77 1.54
C PHE A 34 -8.73 24.43 2.89
N SER A 35 -7.65 23.63 2.91
CA SER A 35 -6.92 23.28 4.14
C SER A 35 -6.29 24.50 4.84
N LEU A 36 -6.02 25.57 4.07
CA LEU A 36 -5.43 26.79 4.56
C LEU A 36 -6.48 27.84 4.98
N ARG A 37 -7.78 27.61 4.76
CA ARG A 37 -8.83 28.53 5.21
C ARG A 37 -8.94 28.51 6.73
N ALA A 38 -8.78 29.66 7.34
CA ALA A 38 -8.92 29.81 8.79
C ALA A 38 -10.41 29.87 9.19
N PRO A 39 -10.82 29.31 10.34
CA PRO A 39 -12.20 29.36 10.83
C PRO A 39 -12.77 30.78 11.03
N GLY A 40 -11.89 31.77 11.18
CA GLY A 40 -12.27 33.21 11.35
C GLY A 40 -12.20 34.01 10.06
N GLY A 41 -12.01 33.41 8.90
CA GLY A 41 -11.74 34.07 7.62
C GLY A 41 -10.25 34.29 7.35
N GLY A 42 -9.91 34.45 6.07
CA GLY A 42 -8.50 34.53 5.63
C GLY A 42 -7.83 33.19 5.49
N HIS A 43 -6.51 33.20 5.27
CA HIS A 43 -5.68 32.01 5.05
C HIS A 43 -4.63 31.89 6.17
N GLY A 44 -4.35 30.66 6.61
CA GLY A 44 -3.36 30.40 7.64
C GLY A 44 -3.15 28.91 7.88
N LEU A 45 -2.26 28.57 8.80
CA LEU A 45 -1.93 27.17 9.14
C LEU A 45 -2.76 26.64 10.33
N ALA A 46 -3.87 27.29 10.71
CA ALA A 46 -4.65 26.94 11.89
C ALA A 46 -5.10 25.46 11.88
N ASN A 47 -5.60 24.96 10.75
CA ASN A 47 -6.02 23.56 10.60
C ASN A 47 -4.84 22.57 10.74
N TRP A 48 -3.67 22.92 10.22
CA TRP A 48 -2.45 22.10 10.32
C TRP A 48 -1.89 22.10 11.75
N VAL A 49 -1.92 23.23 12.43
CA VAL A 49 -1.52 23.35 13.84
C VAL A 49 -2.48 22.56 14.73
N ALA A 50 -3.78 22.57 14.44
CA ALA A 50 -4.77 21.77 15.17
C ALA A 50 -4.44 20.28 15.10
N ILE A 51 -4.07 19.76 13.91
CA ILE A 51 -3.64 18.35 13.75
C ILE A 51 -2.42 18.06 14.65
N ALA A 52 -1.40 18.91 14.59
CA ALA A 52 -0.15 18.68 15.33
C ALA A 52 -0.32 18.77 16.86
N ARG A 53 -1.39 19.39 17.34
CA ARG A 53 -1.69 19.54 18.77
C ARG A 53 -2.69 18.53 19.30
N ASP A 54 -3.36 17.79 18.42
CA ASP A 54 -4.36 16.79 18.81
C ASP A 54 -3.70 15.40 18.99
N PRO A 55 -3.56 14.92 20.24
CA PRO A 55 -2.92 13.63 20.51
C PRO A 55 -3.73 12.45 19.95
N VAL A 56 -5.05 12.59 19.78
CA VAL A 56 -5.92 11.55 19.22
C VAL A 56 -5.62 11.36 17.74
N LEU A 57 -5.48 12.47 16.99
CA LEU A 57 -5.16 12.40 15.56
C LEU A 57 -3.76 11.86 15.31
N ILE A 58 -2.78 12.27 16.12
CA ILE A 58 -1.41 11.73 16.04
C ILE A 58 -1.42 10.24 16.41
N GLY A 59 -2.13 9.85 17.47
CA GLY A 59 -2.28 8.46 17.88
C GLY A 59 -2.87 7.60 16.77
N ALA A 60 -3.96 8.05 16.15
CA ALA A 60 -4.61 7.35 15.04
C ALA A 60 -3.67 7.18 13.82
N LEU A 61 -2.87 8.21 13.51
CA LEU A 61 -1.87 8.15 12.44
C LEU A 61 -0.79 7.09 12.74
N LEU A 62 -0.25 7.11 13.96
CA LEU A 62 0.78 6.16 14.39
C LEU A 62 0.25 4.71 14.40
N THR A 63 -0.96 4.49 14.90
CA THR A 63 -1.64 3.18 14.88
C THR A 63 -1.80 2.68 13.46
N SER A 64 -2.32 3.50 12.55
CA SER A 64 -2.48 3.09 11.14
C SER A 64 -1.15 2.82 10.45
N LEU A 65 -0.12 3.64 10.72
CA LEU A 65 1.21 3.43 10.17
C LEU A 65 1.83 2.11 10.68
N GLN A 66 1.67 1.83 11.97
CA GLN A 66 2.12 0.56 12.56
C GLN A 66 1.43 -0.64 11.90
N ILE A 67 0.10 -0.62 11.77
CA ILE A 67 -0.66 -1.68 11.09
C ILE A 67 -0.19 -1.82 9.64
N ALA A 68 -0.02 -0.71 8.92
CA ALA A 68 0.39 -0.73 7.53
C ALA A 68 1.77 -1.36 7.34
N VAL A 69 2.74 -1.00 8.19
CA VAL A 69 4.10 -1.57 8.15
C VAL A 69 4.09 -3.05 8.50
N ILE A 70 3.39 -3.45 9.56
CA ILE A 70 3.28 -4.88 9.95
C ILE A 70 2.62 -5.67 8.82
N THR A 71 1.52 -5.17 8.25
CA THR A 71 0.84 -5.80 7.12
C THR A 71 1.77 -5.94 5.92
N ALA A 72 2.51 -4.90 5.55
CA ALA A 72 3.43 -4.94 4.41
C ALA A 72 4.54 -5.98 4.62
N VAL A 73 5.12 -6.06 5.81
CA VAL A 73 6.13 -7.06 6.14
C VAL A 73 5.55 -8.47 6.06
N LEU A 74 4.38 -8.72 6.67
CA LEU A 74 3.73 -10.04 6.66
C LEU A 74 3.36 -10.47 5.24
N VAL A 75 2.77 -9.58 4.45
CA VAL A 75 2.43 -9.87 3.04
C VAL A 75 3.67 -10.23 2.23
N LEU A 76 4.77 -9.49 2.38
CA LEU A 76 6.01 -9.80 1.66
C LEU A 76 6.64 -11.12 2.11
N VAL A 77 6.65 -11.39 3.41
CA VAL A 77 7.16 -12.66 3.98
C VAL A 77 6.34 -13.85 3.50
N LEU A 78 5.04 -13.69 3.29
CA LEU A 78 4.17 -14.73 2.74
C LEU A 78 4.28 -14.85 1.22
N VAL A 79 4.19 -13.73 0.51
CA VAL A 79 4.04 -13.72 -0.95
C VAL A 79 5.36 -14.02 -1.67
N VAL A 80 6.48 -13.42 -1.23
CA VAL A 80 7.75 -13.57 -1.96
C VAL A 80 8.23 -15.02 -2.00
N PRO A 81 8.36 -15.75 -0.88
CA PRO A 81 8.81 -17.15 -0.93
C PRO A 81 7.79 -18.05 -1.63
N THR A 82 6.48 -17.79 -1.43
CA THR A 82 5.42 -18.59 -2.08
C THR A 82 5.45 -18.43 -3.60
N ALA A 83 5.54 -17.20 -4.11
CA ALA A 83 5.60 -16.94 -5.55
C ALA A 83 6.85 -17.53 -6.19
N VAL A 84 8.02 -17.42 -5.52
CA VAL A 84 9.27 -18.06 -5.99
C VAL A 84 9.13 -19.59 -6.01
N TRP A 85 8.57 -20.16 -4.96
CA TRP A 85 8.40 -21.62 -4.85
C TRP A 85 7.44 -22.15 -5.92
N VAL A 86 6.30 -21.49 -6.13
CA VAL A 86 5.33 -21.86 -7.17
C VAL A 86 5.98 -21.82 -8.56
N ARG A 87 6.69 -20.73 -8.90
CA ARG A 87 7.35 -20.60 -10.21
C ARG A 87 8.46 -21.63 -10.44
N LEU A 88 9.19 -22.03 -9.40
CA LEU A 88 10.30 -23.00 -9.52
C LEU A 88 9.84 -24.46 -9.49
N ARG A 89 8.86 -24.78 -8.65
CA ARG A 89 8.50 -26.15 -8.33
C ARG A 89 7.12 -26.58 -8.84
N LEU A 90 6.18 -25.66 -8.92
CA LEU A 90 4.77 -25.92 -9.21
C LEU A 90 4.20 -24.97 -10.27
N PRO A 91 4.83 -24.86 -11.47
CA PRO A 91 4.41 -23.89 -12.47
C PRO A 91 2.96 -24.10 -12.93
N GLY A 92 2.43 -25.32 -12.86
CA GLY A 92 1.02 -25.62 -13.15
C GLY A 92 0.02 -25.01 -12.16
N LEU A 93 0.46 -24.62 -10.94
CA LEU A 93 -0.39 -23.97 -9.95
C LEU A 93 -0.41 -22.44 -10.05
N ALA A 94 0.35 -21.84 -10.97
CA ALA A 94 0.42 -20.38 -11.11
C ALA A 94 -0.97 -19.75 -11.34
N GLY A 95 -1.79 -20.34 -12.22
CA GLY A 95 -3.16 -19.88 -12.47
C GLY A 95 -4.10 -20.06 -11.27
N VAL A 96 -3.92 -21.12 -10.49
CA VAL A 96 -4.69 -21.32 -9.25
C VAL A 96 -4.31 -20.26 -8.22
N MET A 97 -3.01 -20.00 -8.04
CA MET A 97 -2.53 -18.96 -7.13
C MET A 97 -3.04 -17.56 -7.53
N GLU A 98 -3.02 -17.26 -8.83
CA GLU A 98 -3.59 -15.98 -9.32
C GLU A 98 -5.09 -15.90 -9.00
N SER A 99 -5.86 -16.97 -9.27
CA SER A 99 -7.30 -17.01 -8.99
C SER A 99 -7.61 -16.87 -7.50
N VAL A 100 -6.88 -17.57 -6.63
CA VAL A 100 -7.09 -17.51 -5.17
C VAL A 100 -6.72 -16.13 -4.61
N THR A 101 -5.62 -15.54 -5.09
CA THR A 101 -5.20 -14.22 -4.61
C THR A 101 -6.13 -13.08 -5.07
N ILE A 102 -6.92 -13.27 -6.13
CA ILE A 102 -7.89 -12.26 -6.60
C ILE A 102 -9.20 -12.27 -5.78
N LEU A 103 -9.54 -13.38 -5.10
CA LEU A 103 -10.79 -13.50 -4.36
C LEU A 103 -11.11 -12.31 -3.43
N PRO A 104 -10.15 -11.76 -2.66
CA PRO A 104 -10.42 -10.62 -1.79
C PRO A 104 -10.86 -9.33 -2.52
N ILE A 105 -10.49 -9.15 -3.79
CA ILE A 105 -10.95 -8.00 -4.60
C ILE A 105 -12.41 -8.20 -5.05
N VAL A 106 -12.80 -9.44 -5.32
CA VAL A 106 -14.16 -9.76 -5.79
C VAL A 106 -15.19 -9.61 -4.67
N ILE A 107 -14.76 -9.89 -3.42
CA ILE A 107 -15.62 -9.75 -2.25
C ILE A 107 -15.64 -8.27 -1.81
N PRO A 108 -16.80 -7.60 -1.80
CA PRO A 108 -16.87 -6.23 -1.30
C PRO A 108 -16.36 -6.14 0.15
N PRO A 109 -15.54 -5.14 0.52
CA PRO A 109 -15.00 -5.00 1.88
C PRO A 109 -16.07 -4.99 2.97
N VAL A 110 -17.25 -4.44 2.67
CA VAL A 110 -18.41 -4.47 3.59
C VAL A 110 -18.86 -5.89 3.92
N VAL A 111 -18.94 -6.76 2.91
CA VAL A 111 -19.34 -8.17 3.10
C VAL A 111 -18.29 -8.92 3.88
N MET A 112 -17.01 -8.69 3.58
CA MET A 112 -15.89 -9.27 4.32
C MET A 112 -15.92 -8.82 5.79
N ALA A 113 -16.10 -7.53 6.06
CA ALA A 113 -16.20 -7.00 7.42
C ALA A 113 -17.42 -7.56 8.18
N ALA A 114 -18.58 -7.66 7.54
CA ALA A 114 -19.77 -8.27 8.14
C ALA A 114 -19.54 -9.76 8.47
N GLY A 115 -18.88 -10.51 7.60
CA GLY A 115 -18.50 -11.90 7.85
C GLY A 115 -17.56 -12.04 9.06
N ILE A 116 -16.53 -11.16 9.15
CA ILE A 116 -15.62 -11.10 10.29
C ILE A 116 -16.39 -10.81 11.59
N ALA A 117 -17.26 -9.78 11.58
CA ALA A 117 -18.07 -9.41 12.73
C ALA A 117 -18.98 -10.58 13.17
N PHE A 118 -19.58 -11.30 12.22
CA PHE A 118 -20.38 -12.49 12.51
C PHE A 118 -19.55 -13.59 13.19
N VAL A 119 -18.35 -13.87 12.68
CA VAL A 119 -17.43 -14.87 13.28
C VAL A 119 -17.00 -14.44 14.69
N GLN A 120 -16.67 -13.16 14.88
CA GLN A 120 -16.33 -12.62 16.19
C GLN A 120 -17.45 -12.78 17.21
N ALA A 121 -18.69 -12.51 16.80
CA ALA A 121 -19.86 -12.56 17.69
C ALA A 121 -20.31 -13.99 18.04
N ASN A 122 -20.27 -14.91 17.06
CA ASN A 122 -20.94 -16.20 17.19
C ASN A 122 -19.98 -17.40 17.34
N LEU A 123 -18.79 -17.31 16.74
CA LEU A 123 -17.82 -18.41 16.69
C LEU A 123 -16.51 -18.08 17.43
N GLY A 124 -16.36 -16.82 17.86
CA GLY A 124 -15.18 -16.33 18.53
C GLY A 124 -15.04 -16.86 19.96
N GLY A 125 -14.34 -17.97 20.15
CA GLY A 125 -13.91 -18.44 21.47
C GLY A 125 -12.94 -17.48 22.16
N PRO A 126 -12.54 -17.75 23.42
CA PRO A 126 -11.62 -16.87 24.18
C PRO A 126 -10.33 -16.56 23.44
N VAL A 127 -9.75 -17.56 22.75
CA VAL A 127 -8.50 -17.40 21.97
C VAL A 127 -8.71 -16.47 20.78
N PHE A 128 -9.82 -16.62 20.05
CA PHE A 128 -10.12 -15.75 18.92
C PHE A 128 -10.32 -14.30 19.37
N ARG A 129 -11.04 -14.08 20.48
CA ARG A 129 -11.22 -12.75 21.05
C ARG A 129 -9.91 -12.15 21.55
N ALA A 130 -9.04 -12.93 22.18
CA ALA A 130 -7.73 -12.47 22.62
C ALA A 130 -6.83 -12.03 21.44
N LEU A 131 -6.89 -12.75 20.30
CA LEU A 131 -6.09 -12.47 19.12
C LEU A 131 -6.66 -11.36 18.23
N PHE A 132 -7.99 -11.25 18.14
CA PHE A 132 -8.67 -10.44 17.12
C PHE A 132 -9.62 -9.36 17.66
N ALA A 133 -9.77 -9.21 18.98
CA ALA A 133 -10.65 -8.21 19.58
C ALA A 133 -9.97 -7.33 20.63
N SER A 134 -8.69 -7.58 20.93
CA SER A 134 -8.00 -6.92 22.04
C SER A 134 -7.30 -5.61 21.67
N SER A 135 -7.04 -5.36 20.38
CA SER A 135 -6.38 -4.13 19.94
C SER A 135 -6.63 -3.87 18.44
N THR A 136 -6.44 -2.65 18.00
CA THR A 136 -6.59 -2.23 16.60
C THR A 136 -5.62 -2.96 15.66
N THR A 137 -4.47 -3.43 16.17
CA THR A 137 -3.53 -4.28 15.42
C THR A 137 -4.14 -5.62 15.00
N ALA A 138 -5.24 -6.04 15.61
CA ALA A 138 -6.02 -7.21 15.20
C ALA A 138 -6.65 -7.07 13.79
N LEU A 139 -6.66 -5.87 13.21
CA LEU A 139 -7.01 -5.65 11.80
C LEU A 139 -5.95 -6.20 10.83
N THR A 140 -4.71 -6.37 11.27
CA THR A 140 -3.58 -6.79 10.42
C THR A 140 -3.85 -8.05 9.59
N PRO A 141 -4.37 -9.18 10.13
CA PRO A 141 -4.63 -10.37 9.33
C PRO A 141 -5.62 -10.13 8.20
N PHE A 142 -6.64 -9.31 8.43
CA PHE A 142 -7.64 -8.99 7.42
C PHE A 142 -7.06 -8.10 6.32
N TYR A 143 -6.19 -7.17 6.69
CA TYR A 143 -5.48 -6.32 5.73
C TYR A 143 -4.41 -7.10 4.95
N VAL A 144 -3.79 -8.12 5.53
CA VAL A 144 -2.92 -9.05 4.80
C VAL A 144 -3.71 -9.72 3.68
N VAL A 145 -4.89 -10.28 3.97
CA VAL A 145 -5.75 -10.91 2.97
C VAL A 145 -6.15 -9.92 1.88
N LEU A 146 -6.54 -8.70 2.25
CA LEU A 146 -6.95 -7.65 1.31
C LEU A 146 -5.80 -7.19 0.40
N ALA A 147 -4.56 -7.21 0.89
CA ALA A 147 -3.37 -6.78 0.15
C ALA A 147 -2.77 -7.88 -0.75
N LEU A 148 -3.10 -9.18 -0.49
CA LEU A 148 -2.55 -10.31 -1.24
C LEU A 148 -2.60 -10.13 -2.75
N PRO A 149 -3.73 -9.75 -3.39
CA PRO A 149 -3.81 -9.65 -4.85
C PRO A 149 -2.82 -8.65 -5.43
N PHE A 150 -2.66 -7.51 -4.79
CA PHE A 150 -1.77 -6.45 -5.26
C PHE A 150 -0.30 -6.84 -5.09
N ALA A 151 0.05 -7.37 -3.92
CA ALA A 151 1.41 -7.80 -3.63
C ALA A 151 1.82 -9.01 -4.48
N TYR A 152 0.95 -10.01 -4.63
CA TYR A 152 1.23 -11.17 -5.45
C TYR A 152 1.49 -10.78 -6.91
N ARG A 153 0.63 -9.98 -7.52
CA ARG A 153 0.82 -9.50 -8.90
C ARG A 153 2.10 -8.70 -9.09
N ALA A 154 2.43 -7.80 -8.15
CA ALA A 154 3.65 -7.01 -8.23
C ALA A 154 4.90 -7.91 -8.17
N VAL A 155 4.94 -8.86 -7.23
CA VAL A 155 6.07 -9.79 -7.06
C VAL A 155 6.15 -10.75 -8.24
N ASP A 156 5.02 -11.31 -8.69
CA ASP A 156 4.97 -12.27 -9.79
C ASP A 156 5.45 -11.65 -11.10
N ASN A 157 5.03 -10.41 -11.40
CA ASN A 157 5.53 -9.65 -12.55
C ASN A 157 7.06 -9.41 -12.45
N GLY A 158 7.56 -9.11 -11.25
CA GLY A 158 9.00 -8.96 -11.03
C GLY A 158 9.78 -10.25 -11.27
N LEU A 159 9.24 -11.38 -10.82
CA LEU A 159 9.83 -12.70 -11.06
C LEU A 159 9.77 -13.11 -12.54
N ALA A 160 8.74 -12.69 -13.28
CA ALA A 160 8.62 -12.93 -14.71
C ALA A 160 9.68 -12.18 -15.52
N ALA A 161 10.15 -11.04 -15.01
CA ALA A 161 11.12 -10.19 -15.70
C ALA A 161 12.59 -10.67 -15.60
N ILE A 162 12.87 -11.71 -14.80
CA ILE A 162 14.22 -12.24 -14.59
C ILE A 162 14.32 -13.73 -14.97
N PRO A 163 15.51 -14.21 -15.35
CA PRO A 163 15.75 -15.65 -15.60
C PRO A 163 15.88 -16.40 -14.25
N LEU A 164 14.75 -16.49 -13.50
CA LEU A 164 14.69 -16.98 -12.13
C LEU A 164 15.35 -18.36 -11.93
N ARG A 165 15.07 -19.32 -12.83
CA ARG A 165 15.63 -20.69 -12.73
C ARG A 165 17.14 -20.67 -12.85
N THR A 166 17.67 -20.00 -13.87
CA THR A 166 19.12 -19.88 -14.09
C THR A 166 19.84 -19.26 -12.91
N LEU A 167 19.28 -18.18 -12.34
CA LEU A 167 19.85 -17.51 -11.17
C LEU A 167 19.89 -18.44 -9.95
N VAL A 168 18.83 -19.18 -9.68
CA VAL A 168 18.76 -20.09 -8.54
C VAL A 168 19.67 -21.30 -8.74
N GLU A 169 19.71 -21.88 -9.95
CA GLU A 169 20.60 -22.99 -10.29
C GLU A 169 22.07 -22.61 -10.17
N ALA A 170 22.46 -21.45 -10.70
CA ALA A 170 23.82 -20.93 -10.56
C ALA A 170 24.21 -20.73 -9.08
N ALA A 171 23.35 -20.15 -8.27
CA ALA A 171 23.60 -19.99 -6.85
C ALA A 171 23.77 -21.34 -6.13
N ARG A 172 22.95 -22.34 -6.46
CA ARG A 172 23.02 -23.69 -5.88
C ARG A 172 24.28 -24.43 -6.29
N ASN A 173 24.72 -24.28 -7.54
CA ASN A 173 25.97 -24.89 -8.02
C ASN A 173 27.21 -24.31 -7.28
N LEU A 174 27.09 -23.08 -6.76
CA LEU A 174 28.08 -22.44 -5.89
C LEU A 174 27.90 -22.80 -4.40
N GLY A 175 27.05 -23.77 -4.07
CA GLY A 175 26.84 -24.26 -2.70
C GLY A 175 25.82 -23.46 -1.88
N ALA A 176 25.08 -22.50 -2.49
CA ALA A 176 24.09 -21.73 -1.75
C ALA A 176 22.87 -22.59 -1.38
N SER A 177 22.40 -22.44 -0.13
CA SER A 177 21.11 -22.96 0.30
C SER A 177 19.94 -22.25 -0.42
N THR A 178 18.75 -22.85 -0.40
CA THR A 178 17.56 -22.23 -0.99
C THR A 178 17.25 -20.86 -0.37
N ALA A 179 17.40 -20.75 0.96
CA ALA A 179 17.22 -19.46 1.65
C ALA A 179 18.27 -18.43 1.24
N THR A 180 19.53 -18.84 1.09
CA THR A 180 20.61 -17.97 0.62
C THR A 180 20.36 -17.50 -0.81
N ALA A 181 19.94 -18.39 -1.72
CA ALA A 181 19.61 -18.06 -3.08
C ALA A 181 18.40 -17.06 -3.12
N LEU A 182 17.37 -17.29 -2.31
CA LEU A 182 16.22 -16.37 -2.20
C LEU A 182 16.65 -15.00 -1.71
N LEU A 183 17.38 -14.92 -0.58
CA LEU A 183 17.66 -13.64 0.08
C LEU A 183 18.80 -12.85 -0.58
N ARG A 184 19.82 -13.52 -1.13
CA ARG A 184 21.01 -12.88 -1.69
C ARG A 184 21.01 -12.72 -3.21
N VAL A 185 20.18 -13.48 -3.92
CA VAL A 185 20.15 -13.46 -5.38
C VAL A 185 18.76 -13.01 -5.90
N VAL A 186 17.71 -13.72 -5.55
CA VAL A 186 16.37 -13.44 -6.09
C VAL A 186 15.81 -12.12 -5.56
N LEU A 187 15.81 -11.94 -4.25
CA LEU A 187 15.23 -10.75 -3.60
C LEU A 187 15.89 -9.44 -4.07
N PRO A 188 17.23 -9.32 -4.19
CA PRO A 188 17.87 -8.15 -4.78
C PRO A 188 17.53 -7.97 -6.27
N ALA A 189 17.37 -9.05 -7.04
CA ALA A 189 17.04 -8.98 -8.45
C ALA A 189 15.62 -8.42 -8.72
N ILE A 190 14.66 -8.73 -7.83
CA ILE A 190 13.27 -8.24 -7.92
C ILE A 190 12.96 -7.09 -6.94
N ARG A 191 13.96 -6.40 -6.42
CA ARG A 191 13.80 -5.37 -5.38
C ARG A 191 12.74 -4.31 -5.73
N SER A 192 12.70 -3.85 -6.99
CA SER A 192 11.72 -2.85 -7.43
C SER A 192 10.28 -3.38 -7.34
N ALA A 193 10.06 -4.65 -7.66
CA ALA A 193 8.77 -5.30 -7.54
C ALA A 193 8.36 -5.48 -6.07
N VAL A 194 9.30 -5.87 -5.20
CA VAL A 194 9.08 -5.98 -3.76
C VAL A 194 8.76 -4.62 -3.13
N LEU A 195 9.49 -3.57 -3.51
CA LEU A 195 9.22 -2.21 -3.07
C LEU A 195 7.85 -1.71 -3.57
N GLY A 196 7.49 -2.03 -4.82
CA GLY A 196 6.17 -1.75 -5.38
C GLY A 196 5.05 -2.46 -4.61
N ALA A 197 5.23 -3.74 -4.28
CA ALA A 197 4.29 -4.52 -3.47
C ALA A 197 4.13 -3.93 -2.06
N ALA A 198 5.24 -3.57 -1.41
CA ALA A 198 5.21 -2.90 -0.11
C ALA A 198 4.44 -1.58 -0.16
N PHE A 199 4.72 -0.75 -1.17
CA PHE A 199 4.04 0.53 -1.35
C PHE A 199 2.53 0.36 -1.58
N LEU A 200 2.13 -0.55 -2.48
CA LEU A 200 0.71 -0.81 -2.73
C LEU A 200 -0.02 -1.28 -1.46
N THR A 201 0.65 -2.12 -0.65
CA THR A 201 0.11 -2.57 0.64
C THR A 201 -0.03 -1.41 1.63
N LEU A 202 0.99 -0.57 1.78
CA LEU A 202 0.95 0.61 2.65
C LEU A 202 -0.17 1.57 2.24
N ALA A 203 -0.27 1.89 0.94
CA ALA A 203 -1.29 2.78 0.41
C ALA A 203 -2.71 2.23 0.65
N LEU A 204 -2.90 0.92 0.45
CA LEU A 204 -4.18 0.25 0.68
C LEU A 204 -4.59 0.32 2.15
N VAL A 205 -3.69 -0.02 3.08
CA VAL A 205 -3.99 -0.04 4.52
C VAL A 205 -4.25 1.36 5.06
N LEU A 206 -3.47 2.36 4.62
CA LEU A 206 -3.67 3.74 5.05
C LEU A 206 -4.94 4.39 4.48
N GLY A 207 -5.52 3.83 3.42
CA GLY A 207 -6.79 4.26 2.82
C GLY A 207 -8.01 3.43 3.22
N GLU A 208 -7.81 2.30 3.94
CA GLU A 208 -8.90 1.40 4.27
C GLU A 208 -9.69 1.89 5.49
N ILE A 209 -10.97 2.15 5.30
CA ILE A 209 -11.89 2.64 6.34
C ILE A 209 -13.03 1.66 6.65
N VAL A 210 -13.42 0.85 5.66
CA VAL A 210 -14.67 0.09 5.72
C VAL A 210 -14.62 -0.99 6.78
N ILE A 211 -13.55 -1.79 6.78
CA ILE A 211 -13.37 -2.89 7.74
C ILE A 211 -13.19 -2.32 9.14
N ALA A 212 -12.33 -1.30 9.30
CA ALA A 212 -12.09 -0.67 10.59
C ALA A 212 -13.40 -0.12 11.19
N ARG A 213 -14.21 0.57 10.39
CA ARG A 213 -15.44 1.20 10.85
C ARG A 213 -16.54 0.20 11.20
N ILE A 214 -16.71 -0.86 10.40
CA ILE A 214 -17.72 -1.91 10.67
C ILE A 214 -17.35 -2.71 11.90
N LEU A 215 -16.07 -2.97 12.13
CA LEU A 215 -15.56 -3.66 13.31
C LEU A 215 -15.39 -2.75 14.54
N LEU A 216 -15.81 -1.48 14.43
CA LEU A 216 -15.81 -0.47 15.50
C LEU A 216 -14.41 -0.07 16.02
N TYR A 217 -13.39 -0.19 15.18
CA TYR A 217 -12.05 0.34 15.48
C TYR A 217 -11.97 1.82 15.10
N THR A 218 -12.11 2.70 16.08
CA THR A 218 -12.20 4.17 15.89
C THR A 218 -10.86 4.88 15.88
N ASP A 219 -9.81 4.21 16.32
CA ASP A 219 -8.44 4.73 16.49
C ASP A 219 -7.56 4.51 15.26
N THR A 220 -8.16 4.27 14.10
CA THR A 220 -7.47 4.27 12.81
C THR A 220 -7.56 5.64 12.13
N PHE A 221 -6.51 6.00 11.41
CA PHE A 221 -6.38 7.29 10.74
C PHE A 221 -7.51 7.60 9.74
N PRO A 222 -7.94 6.66 8.84
CA PRO A 222 -9.07 6.92 7.94
C PRO A 222 -10.39 7.17 8.68
N VAL A 223 -10.62 6.49 9.81
CA VAL A 223 -11.82 6.71 10.64
C VAL A 223 -11.73 8.06 11.34
N ALA A 224 -10.58 8.43 11.89
CA ALA A 224 -10.36 9.73 12.51
C ALA A 224 -10.61 10.91 11.55
N ILE A 225 -10.19 10.80 10.27
CA ILE A 225 -10.47 11.81 9.23
C ILE A 225 -11.98 12.05 9.10
N VAL A 226 -12.78 10.98 9.03
CA VAL A 226 -14.23 11.08 8.85
C VAL A 226 -14.90 11.66 10.09
N GLU A 227 -14.49 11.27 11.28
CA GLU A 227 -15.06 11.80 12.53
C GLU A 227 -14.76 13.30 12.70
N VAL A 228 -13.51 13.72 12.47
CA VAL A 228 -13.12 15.13 12.51
C VAL A 228 -13.83 15.92 11.41
N GLY A 229 -14.05 15.34 10.24
CA GLY A 229 -14.75 15.99 9.11
C GLY A 229 -16.19 16.38 9.42
N ARG A 230 -16.82 15.74 10.40
CA ARG A 230 -18.18 16.06 10.86
C ARG A 230 -18.25 17.36 11.66
N SER A 231 -17.15 17.73 12.32
CA SER A 231 -17.06 18.94 13.16
C SER A 231 -16.25 20.07 12.52
N THR A 232 -15.14 19.72 11.84
CA THR A 232 -14.17 20.68 11.29
C THR A 232 -13.66 20.22 9.92
N ALA A 233 -14.38 20.60 8.87
CA ALA A 233 -14.05 20.20 7.49
C ALA A 233 -12.63 20.64 7.08
N GLY A 234 -12.16 21.81 7.51
CA GLY A 234 -10.81 22.30 7.21
C GLY A 234 -9.71 21.41 7.77
N VAL A 235 -9.89 20.92 9.02
CA VAL A 235 -8.94 19.98 9.66
C VAL A 235 -8.98 18.62 8.96
N ALA A 236 -10.16 18.12 8.58
CA ALA A 236 -10.26 16.83 7.86
C ALA A 236 -9.57 16.88 6.49
N VAL A 237 -9.72 17.99 5.74
CA VAL A 237 -9.04 18.16 4.45
C VAL A 237 -7.53 18.30 4.64
N ALA A 238 -7.07 19.06 5.65
CA ALA A 238 -5.65 19.15 5.98
C ALA A 238 -5.08 17.77 6.37
N LEU A 239 -5.82 16.98 7.13
CA LEU A 239 -5.44 15.63 7.54
C LEU A 239 -5.36 14.67 6.35
N SER A 240 -6.30 14.78 5.40
CA SER A 240 -6.27 14.00 4.14
C SER A 240 -5.06 14.34 3.28
N LEU A 241 -4.71 15.63 3.19
CA LEU A 241 -3.48 16.07 2.51
C LEU A 241 -2.22 15.60 3.24
N ALA A 242 -2.20 15.65 4.57
CA ALA A 242 -1.10 15.11 5.38
C ALA A 242 -0.89 13.61 5.09
N SER A 243 -1.98 12.83 5.03
CA SER A 243 -1.94 11.41 4.63
C SER A 243 -1.30 11.21 3.26
N LEU A 244 -1.72 12.00 2.27
CA LEU A 244 -1.16 11.95 0.92
C LEU A 244 0.34 12.25 0.94
N LEU A 245 0.76 13.31 1.65
CA LEU A 245 2.17 13.69 1.76
C LEU A 245 3.00 12.63 2.48
N ILE A 246 2.47 12.03 3.55
CA ILE A 246 3.13 10.94 4.28
C ILE A 246 3.29 9.72 3.37
N THR A 247 2.23 9.34 2.64
CA THR A 247 2.29 8.23 1.68
C THR A 247 3.33 8.50 0.58
N TRP A 248 3.39 9.73 0.07
CA TRP A 248 4.41 10.16 -0.87
C TRP A 248 5.83 10.14 -0.28
N ALA A 249 6.00 10.63 0.94
CA ALA A 249 7.30 10.60 1.63
C ALA A 249 7.77 9.16 1.87
N LEU A 250 6.88 8.26 2.27
CA LEU A 250 7.18 6.83 2.41
C LEU A 250 7.57 6.19 1.07
N LEU A 251 6.84 6.50 -0.03
CA LEU A 251 7.20 6.04 -1.37
C LEU A 251 8.61 6.47 -1.75
N LEU A 252 8.92 7.76 -1.57
CA LEU A 252 10.24 8.30 -1.88
C LEU A 252 11.31 7.66 -1.01
N ALA A 253 11.10 7.53 0.30
CA ALA A 253 12.04 6.89 1.22
C ALA A 253 12.34 5.44 0.80
N VAL A 254 11.31 4.65 0.49
CA VAL A 254 11.44 3.28 0.02
C VAL A 254 12.17 3.22 -1.33
N SER A 255 11.84 4.11 -2.27
CA SER A 255 12.49 4.21 -3.59
C SER A 255 13.98 4.57 -3.49
N PHE A 256 14.32 5.55 -2.66
CA PHE A 256 15.72 5.94 -2.42
C PHE A 256 16.52 4.86 -1.71
N ALA A 257 15.95 4.16 -0.73
CA ALA A 257 16.60 3.03 -0.07
C ALA A 257 16.94 1.89 -1.05
N GLY A 258 16.04 1.64 -2.03
CA GLY A 258 16.28 0.68 -3.12
C GLY A 258 17.43 1.09 -4.07
N ASN A 259 17.57 2.39 -4.36
CA ASN A 259 18.53 2.89 -5.35
C ASN A 259 19.97 3.05 -4.81
N ARG A 260 20.16 3.35 -3.52
CA ARG A 260 21.51 3.54 -2.93
C ARG A 260 22.36 2.27 -2.98
N ARG A 261 21.79 1.09 -2.85
CA ARG A 261 22.50 -0.19 -2.94
C ARG A 261 22.96 -0.56 -4.35
N SER A 262 22.43 0.10 -5.40
CA SER A 262 22.82 -0.14 -6.80
C SER A 262 24.15 0.54 -7.18
N ARG A 263 24.52 1.62 -6.49
CA ARG A 263 25.73 2.40 -6.80
C ARG A 263 26.99 1.92 -6.08
N SER A 264 26.87 1.19 -4.97
CA SER A 264 28.02 0.69 -4.20
C SER A 264 28.55 -0.66 -4.70
N GLY A 265 27.90 -1.34 -5.64
CA GLY A 265 28.34 -2.63 -6.20
C GLY A 265 29.07 -2.55 -7.53
N GLY A 266 29.37 -1.35 -8.05
CA GLY A 266 29.98 -1.15 -9.36
C GLY A 266 31.44 -0.66 -9.36
N SER A 267 32.11 -0.66 -8.20
CA SER A 267 33.52 -0.28 -8.09
C SER A 267 34.28 -1.37 -7.32
N GLY A 268 34.54 -2.48 -7.99
CA GLY A 268 35.38 -3.54 -7.50
C GLY A 268 35.85 -4.40 -8.67
#